data_f1042c8ec64e089d41066127f5cb9a83
#
_entry.id   f1042c8ec64e089d41066127f5cb9a83
#
_cell.length_a   1.000
_cell.length_b   1.000
_cell.length_c   1.000
_cell.angle_alpha   90.00
_cell.angle_beta   90.00
_cell.angle_gamma   90.00
#
_symmetry.space_group_name_H-M   'P 1'
#
loop_
_entity.id
_entity.type
_entity.pdbx_description
1 polymer ?
#
loop_
_entity_poly.entity_id
_entity_poly.type
_entity_poly.pdbx_seq_one_letter_code
_entity_poly.pdbx_strand_id
1 'polypeptide(L)'
;MSTPQAATTGKSVWKTDAAGRTTFRLNAPLVLWWCWVVFAVANLADLAVQSRDWFSLEITAALLVITGFMYACALRPRVISDAGGLTVRNPFREYRVPWARVDGVFLGDSVEIQYRQPPAEPKTIYSWALYSPRRARARAELRMATGMRRSQYNQRQQRKYHVDPSASYGKAPPQAREMSRQHPSHVMAGELGRRCAEAKAAQAQAAGTAEGTVTARWAWWPMAGVLVSIAFLVSVILAH
;
A
#
# COMPACT_ATOMS: atom_id res chain seq x y z
N MET A 1 16.98 32.40 4.84
CA MET A 1 16.97 31.73 3.52
C MET A 1 17.66 30.38 3.70
N SER A 2 16.92 29.32 3.99
CA SER A 2 17.46 27.97 4.18
C SER A 2 17.22 27.18 2.92
N THR A 3 18.29 26.82 2.23
CA THR A 3 18.32 25.98 1.04
C THR A 3 17.69 24.61 1.35
N PRO A 4 16.80 24.08 0.50
CA PRO A 4 16.28 22.73 0.68
C PRO A 4 17.39 21.73 0.39
N GLN A 5 17.71 20.94 1.41
CA GLN A 5 18.67 19.85 1.35
C GLN A 5 18.21 18.82 0.33
N ALA A 6 18.99 18.63 -0.73
CA ALA A 6 18.77 17.66 -1.79
C ALA A 6 18.60 16.25 -1.19
N ALA A 7 17.45 15.65 -1.45
CA ALA A 7 17.13 14.30 -1.06
C ALA A 7 18.10 13.32 -1.73
N THR A 8 18.79 12.57 -0.91
CA THR A 8 19.61 11.40 -1.26
C THR A 8 18.84 10.48 -2.20
N THR A 9 19.45 10.12 -3.30
CA THR A 9 18.98 9.26 -4.40
C THR A 9 18.74 7.81 -3.95
N GLY A 10 17.79 7.59 -3.06
CA GLY A 10 17.17 6.28 -2.85
C GLY A 10 15.98 6.16 -3.80
N LYS A 11 15.88 5.06 -4.55
CA LYS A 11 14.71 4.76 -5.40
C LYS A 11 13.44 5.09 -4.62
N SER A 12 12.74 6.16 -5.00
CA SER A 12 11.52 6.59 -4.35
C SER A 12 10.50 5.46 -4.43
N VAL A 13 9.99 5.05 -3.29
CA VAL A 13 9.00 3.96 -3.15
C VAL A 13 7.63 4.39 -3.69
N TRP A 14 7.48 5.66 -4.03
CA TRP A 14 6.29 6.27 -4.64
C TRP A 14 6.64 7.02 -5.91
N LYS A 15 5.64 7.24 -6.75
CA LYS A 15 5.74 8.03 -7.98
C LYS A 15 4.99 9.34 -7.81
N THR A 16 5.66 10.45 -8.08
CA THR A 16 5.03 11.77 -8.16
C THR A 16 4.96 12.16 -9.64
N ASP A 17 3.78 12.57 -10.11
CA ASP A 17 3.59 13.07 -11.47
C ASP A 17 3.86 14.58 -11.58
N ALA A 18 3.85 15.11 -12.80
CA ALA A 18 4.07 16.53 -13.07
C ALA A 18 3.00 17.45 -12.44
N ALA A 19 1.83 16.90 -12.11
CA ALA A 19 0.75 17.62 -11.44
C ALA A 19 0.86 17.58 -9.89
N GLY A 20 1.99 17.13 -9.36
CA GLY A 20 2.23 17.00 -7.91
C GLY A 20 1.46 15.88 -7.23
N ARG A 21 0.75 15.03 -7.98
CA ARG A 21 0.05 13.86 -7.42
C ARG A 21 1.06 12.79 -7.09
N THR A 22 0.99 12.28 -5.89
CA THR A 22 1.87 11.19 -5.45
C THR A 22 1.07 9.91 -5.29
N THR A 23 1.50 8.87 -5.99
CA THR A 23 0.87 7.56 -5.96
C THR A 23 1.69 6.60 -5.12
N PHE A 24 1.05 6.05 -4.10
CA PHE A 24 1.60 5.05 -3.19
C PHE A 24 1.03 3.68 -3.54
N ARG A 25 1.92 2.73 -3.85
CA ARG A 25 1.55 1.37 -4.23
C ARG A 25 2.69 0.40 -3.91
N LEU A 26 2.37 -0.77 -3.40
CA LEU A 26 3.33 -1.86 -3.25
C LEU A 26 3.58 -2.57 -4.59
N ASN A 27 4.82 -2.96 -4.85
CA ASN A 27 5.19 -3.67 -6.09
C ASN A 27 4.88 -5.17 -6.02
N ALA A 28 4.78 -5.75 -4.83
CA ALA A 28 4.54 -7.19 -4.67
C ALA A 28 3.27 -7.70 -5.37
N PRO A 29 2.10 -7.02 -5.27
CA PRO A 29 0.91 -7.44 -6.02
C PRO A 29 1.08 -7.37 -7.53
N LEU A 30 1.93 -6.45 -8.03
CA LEU A 30 2.20 -6.31 -9.45
C LEU A 30 3.02 -7.49 -9.99
N VAL A 31 4.02 -7.95 -9.23
CA VAL A 31 4.80 -9.15 -9.59
C VAL A 31 3.87 -10.37 -9.61
N LEU A 32 3.03 -10.53 -8.57
CA LEU A 32 2.06 -11.63 -8.51
C LEU A 32 1.10 -11.62 -9.70
N TRP A 33 0.64 -10.43 -10.11
CA TRP A 33 -0.19 -10.28 -11.31
C TRP A 33 0.50 -10.80 -12.57
N TRP A 34 1.74 -10.42 -12.83
CA TRP A 34 2.47 -10.86 -14.02
C TRP A 34 2.76 -12.36 -14.01
N CYS A 35 3.10 -12.93 -12.83
CA CYS A 35 3.22 -14.38 -12.68
C CYS A 35 1.90 -15.09 -13.00
N TRP A 36 0.78 -14.54 -12.53
CA TRP A 36 -0.54 -15.07 -12.84
C TRP A 36 -0.87 -14.99 -14.34
N VAL A 37 -0.59 -13.86 -14.98
CA VAL A 37 -0.85 -13.68 -16.42
C VAL A 37 -0.09 -14.72 -17.24
N VAL A 38 1.20 -14.92 -16.96
CA VAL A 38 2.01 -15.95 -17.64
C VAL A 38 1.39 -17.34 -17.44
N PHE A 39 1.01 -17.68 -16.21
CA PHE A 39 0.35 -18.95 -15.90
C PHE A 39 -0.98 -19.10 -16.66
N ALA A 40 -1.85 -18.08 -16.63
CA ALA A 40 -3.16 -18.13 -17.28
C ALA A 40 -3.02 -18.28 -18.81
N VAL A 41 -2.10 -17.52 -19.43
CA VAL A 41 -1.84 -17.60 -20.87
C VAL A 41 -1.32 -18.98 -21.28
N ALA A 42 -0.38 -19.55 -20.52
CA ALA A 42 0.13 -20.89 -20.77
C ALA A 42 -0.99 -21.96 -20.71
N ASN A 43 -1.85 -21.88 -19.67
CA ASN A 43 -2.98 -22.81 -19.56
C ASN A 43 -4.01 -22.63 -20.67
N LEU A 44 -4.34 -21.39 -21.05
CA LEU A 44 -5.27 -21.13 -22.15
C LEU A 44 -4.72 -21.64 -23.49
N ALA A 45 -3.41 -21.49 -23.73
CA ALA A 45 -2.77 -22.02 -24.94
C ALA A 45 -2.80 -23.55 -24.96
N ASP A 46 -2.52 -24.19 -23.84
CA ASP A 46 -2.60 -25.66 -23.70
C ASP A 46 -4.02 -26.18 -23.97
N LEU A 47 -5.02 -25.58 -23.33
CA LEU A 47 -6.43 -25.91 -23.57
C LEU A 47 -6.86 -25.71 -25.03
N ALA A 48 -6.37 -24.66 -25.68
CA ALA A 48 -6.69 -24.39 -27.09
C ALA A 48 -6.12 -25.43 -28.05
N VAL A 49 -4.99 -26.05 -27.69
CA VAL A 49 -4.30 -27.06 -28.56
C VAL A 49 -4.81 -28.47 -28.27
N GLN A 50 -5.04 -28.82 -27.00
CA GLN A 50 -5.28 -30.21 -26.58
C GLN A 50 -6.75 -30.60 -26.51
N SER A 51 -7.68 -29.69 -26.26
CA SER A 51 -9.06 -30.07 -25.94
C SER A 51 -10.08 -29.09 -26.53
N ARG A 52 -11.21 -29.66 -26.98
CA ARG A 52 -12.41 -28.91 -27.38
C ARG A 52 -13.68 -29.40 -26.69
N ASP A 53 -13.52 -29.93 -25.48
CA ASP A 53 -14.60 -30.50 -24.68
C ASP A 53 -15.23 -29.46 -23.75
N TRP A 54 -16.42 -29.75 -23.24
CA TRP A 54 -17.11 -28.94 -22.23
C TRP A 54 -16.26 -28.64 -21.02
N PHE A 55 -15.48 -29.62 -20.55
CA PHE A 55 -14.56 -29.44 -19.43
C PHE A 55 -13.50 -28.34 -19.66
N SER A 56 -13.00 -28.24 -20.88
CA SER A 56 -12.06 -27.19 -21.28
C SER A 56 -12.70 -25.80 -21.25
N LEU A 57 -13.98 -25.69 -21.60
CA LEU A 57 -14.75 -24.45 -21.50
C LEU A 57 -14.95 -24.02 -20.04
N GLU A 58 -15.27 -24.98 -19.14
CA GLU A 58 -15.41 -24.70 -17.73
C GLU A 58 -14.10 -24.19 -17.11
N ILE A 59 -12.98 -24.83 -17.40
CA ILE A 59 -11.65 -24.37 -16.94
C ILE A 59 -11.33 -22.97 -17.48
N THR A 60 -11.61 -22.75 -18.78
CA THR A 60 -11.40 -21.43 -19.40
C THR A 60 -12.23 -20.35 -18.70
N ALA A 61 -13.51 -20.63 -18.45
CA ALA A 61 -14.39 -19.71 -17.75
C ALA A 61 -13.92 -19.44 -16.30
N ALA A 62 -13.47 -20.48 -15.59
CA ALA A 62 -12.91 -20.34 -14.25
C ALA A 62 -11.61 -19.49 -14.25
N LEU A 63 -10.70 -19.71 -15.22
CA LEU A 63 -9.49 -18.90 -15.37
C LEU A 63 -9.83 -17.43 -15.64
N LEU A 64 -10.86 -17.13 -16.42
CA LEU A 64 -11.31 -15.76 -16.68
C LEU A 64 -11.84 -15.10 -15.41
N VAL A 65 -12.64 -15.79 -14.59
CA VAL A 65 -13.14 -15.29 -13.31
C VAL A 65 -11.99 -14.95 -12.37
N ILE A 66 -11.03 -15.88 -12.21
CA ILE A 66 -9.87 -15.67 -11.35
C ILE A 66 -9.02 -14.52 -11.88
N THR A 67 -8.82 -14.41 -13.19
CA THR A 67 -8.06 -13.33 -13.81
C THR A 67 -8.71 -11.97 -13.55
N GLY A 68 -10.03 -11.87 -13.70
CA GLY A 68 -10.78 -10.64 -13.37
C GLY A 68 -10.63 -10.23 -11.91
N PHE A 69 -10.72 -11.21 -11.01
CA PHE A 69 -10.53 -10.97 -9.58
C PHE A 69 -9.09 -10.56 -9.24
N MET A 70 -8.11 -11.26 -9.80
CA MET A 70 -6.68 -10.91 -9.63
C MET A 70 -6.36 -9.52 -10.17
N TYR A 71 -6.95 -9.13 -11.31
CA TYR A 71 -6.86 -7.77 -11.83
C TYR A 71 -7.37 -6.74 -10.83
N ALA A 72 -8.57 -6.96 -10.29
CA ALA A 72 -9.19 -6.06 -9.32
C ALA A 72 -8.36 -5.93 -8.05
N CYS A 73 -7.81 -7.03 -7.53
CA CYS A 73 -7.07 -7.05 -6.26
C CYS A 73 -5.60 -6.63 -6.40
N ALA A 74 -4.94 -6.93 -7.52
CA ALA A 74 -3.51 -6.69 -7.70
C ALA A 74 -3.21 -5.35 -8.38
N LEU A 75 -3.95 -4.97 -9.42
CA LEU A 75 -3.61 -3.79 -10.22
C LEU A 75 -4.30 -2.51 -9.77
N ARG A 76 -5.50 -2.61 -9.23
CA ARG A 76 -6.31 -1.46 -8.89
C ARG A 76 -5.94 -0.76 -7.58
N PRO A 77 -5.61 -1.46 -6.47
CA PRO A 77 -5.39 -0.80 -5.19
C PRO A 77 -4.22 0.17 -5.23
N ARG A 78 -4.47 1.42 -4.82
CA ARG A 78 -3.48 2.48 -4.68
C ARG A 78 -4.01 3.60 -3.82
N VAL A 79 -3.11 4.33 -3.18
CA VAL A 79 -3.42 5.58 -2.49
C VAL A 79 -2.80 6.72 -3.28
N ILE A 80 -3.59 7.71 -3.62
CA ILE A 80 -3.15 8.91 -4.36
C ILE A 80 -3.33 10.10 -3.44
N SER A 81 -2.25 10.84 -3.23
CA SER A 81 -2.23 12.10 -2.50
C SER A 81 -2.09 13.23 -3.49
N ASP A 82 -2.97 14.20 -3.44
CA ASP A 82 -2.88 15.45 -4.20
C ASP A 82 -3.12 16.67 -3.29
N ALA A 83 -3.08 17.88 -3.85
CA ALA A 83 -3.25 19.12 -3.10
C ALA A 83 -4.60 19.19 -2.36
N GLY A 84 -5.67 18.59 -2.91
CA GLY A 84 -7.02 18.66 -2.35
C GLY A 84 -7.35 17.56 -1.34
N GLY A 85 -6.58 16.48 -1.28
CA GLY A 85 -6.89 15.37 -0.38
C GLY A 85 -6.27 14.04 -0.76
N LEU A 86 -6.83 12.98 -0.18
CA LEU A 86 -6.48 11.60 -0.43
C LEU A 86 -7.53 10.89 -1.27
N THR A 87 -7.10 10.13 -2.26
CA THR A 87 -7.94 9.19 -2.99
C THR A 87 -7.46 7.77 -2.68
N VAL A 88 -8.31 6.97 -2.04
CA VAL A 88 -8.04 5.57 -1.72
C VAL A 88 -8.80 4.70 -2.70
N ARG A 89 -8.06 4.01 -3.57
CA ARG A 89 -8.63 3.03 -4.50
C ARG A 89 -8.45 1.64 -3.94
N ASN A 90 -9.56 1.04 -3.55
CA ASN A 90 -9.66 -0.36 -3.18
C ASN A 90 -10.16 -1.19 -4.39
N PRO A 91 -10.16 -2.53 -4.35
CA PRO A 91 -10.59 -3.36 -5.48
C PRO A 91 -11.94 -2.95 -6.07
N PHE A 92 -12.95 -2.73 -5.22
CA PHE A 92 -14.33 -2.47 -5.64
C PHE A 92 -14.87 -1.12 -5.22
N ARG A 93 -14.14 -0.34 -4.40
CA ARG A 93 -14.55 0.98 -3.92
C ARG A 93 -13.44 2.01 -4.07
N GLU A 94 -13.83 3.24 -4.34
CA GLU A 94 -12.95 4.40 -4.39
C GLU A 94 -13.48 5.45 -3.42
N TYR A 95 -12.59 5.95 -2.54
CA TYR A 95 -12.90 6.97 -1.56
C TYR A 95 -12.07 8.21 -1.86
N ARG A 96 -12.72 9.37 -1.91
CA ARG A 96 -12.06 10.66 -1.97
C ARG A 96 -12.28 11.38 -0.65
N VAL A 97 -11.20 11.66 0.07
CA VAL A 97 -11.21 12.30 1.39
C VAL A 97 -10.43 13.61 1.30
N PRO A 98 -11.10 14.76 1.38
CA PRO A 98 -10.41 16.06 1.48
C PRO A 98 -9.55 16.13 2.72
N TRP A 99 -8.41 16.84 2.65
CA TRP A 99 -7.48 16.95 3.79
C TRP A 99 -8.15 17.49 5.05
N ALA A 100 -9.09 18.43 4.90
CA ALA A 100 -9.87 18.99 6.00
C ALA A 100 -10.67 17.95 6.81
N ARG A 101 -10.96 16.81 6.21
CA ARG A 101 -11.76 15.73 6.81
C ARG A 101 -10.90 14.57 7.32
N VAL A 102 -9.61 14.53 7.00
CA VAL A 102 -8.69 13.48 7.47
C VAL A 102 -8.33 13.77 8.92
N ASP A 103 -8.71 12.92 9.86
CA ASP A 103 -8.29 13.04 11.28
C ASP A 103 -6.85 12.54 11.46
N GLY A 104 -6.48 11.44 10.82
CA GLY A 104 -5.14 10.88 10.88
C GLY A 104 -4.92 9.72 9.92
N VAL A 105 -3.63 9.39 9.74
CA VAL A 105 -3.19 8.22 8.97
C VAL A 105 -2.39 7.32 9.90
N PHE A 106 -2.83 6.10 10.06
CA PHE A 106 -2.23 5.13 10.97
C PHE A 106 -1.80 3.88 10.20
N LEU A 107 -0.79 3.22 10.69
CA LEU A 107 -0.37 1.93 10.16
C LEU A 107 -0.77 0.84 11.15
N GLY A 108 -1.87 0.18 10.82
CA GLY A 108 -2.31 -1.06 11.43
C GLY A 108 -1.80 -2.28 10.65
N ASP A 109 -2.60 -3.30 10.44
CA ASP A 109 -2.33 -4.39 9.49
C ASP A 109 -2.33 -3.88 8.04
N SER A 110 -3.04 -2.79 7.80
CA SER A 110 -3.03 -1.98 6.58
C SER A 110 -2.91 -0.50 6.97
N VAL A 111 -2.70 0.38 5.99
CA VAL A 111 -2.81 1.81 6.23
C VAL A 111 -4.27 2.16 6.45
N GLU A 112 -4.54 2.73 7.61
CA GLU A 112 -5.85 3.16 8.08
C GLU A 112 -5.94 4.69 8.00
N ILE A 113 -6.97 5.18 7.32
CA ILE A 113 -7.23 6.60 7.18
C ILE A 113 -8.49 6.91 7.96
N GLN A 114 -8.31 7.61 9.09
CA GLN A 114 -9.43 8.07 9.88
C GLN A 114 -9.90 9.42 9.35
N TYR A 115 -11.21 9.55 9.19
CA TYR A 115 -11.83 10.76 8.71
C TYR A 115 -13.14 11.04 9.44
N ARG A 116 -13.50 12.32 9.50
CA ARG A 116 -14.74 12.77 10.12
C ARG A 116 -15.57 13.57 9.14
N GLN A 117 -16.85 13.26 9.08
CA GLN A 117 -17.84 14.02 8.32
C GLN A 117 -19.02 14.32 9.23
N PRO A 118 -19.09 15.54 9.84
CA PRO A 118 -20.17 15.92 10.72
C PRO A 118 -21.54 15.76 10.01
N PRO A 119 -22.60 15.38 10.74
CA PRO A 119 -22.66 15.11 12.17
C PRO A 119 -22.22 13.69 12.57
N ALA A 120 -21.74 12.86 11.64
CA ALA A 120 -21.40 11.46 11.90
C ALA A 120 -20.12 11.31 12.71
N GLU A 121 -20.02 10.17 13.42
CA GLU A 121 -18.82 9.74 14.14
C GLU A 121 -17.61 9.52 13.20
N PRO A 122 -16.38 9.52 13.74
CA PRO A 122 -15.20 9.21 12.96
C PRO A 122 -15.29 7.82 12.32
N LYS A 123 -14.92 7.75 11.04
CA LYS A 123 -14.91 6.51 10.26
C LYS A 123 -13.51 6.20 9.79
N THR A 124 -13.22 4.91 9.61
CA THR A 124 -11.91 4.43 9.14
C THR A 124 -12.05 3.78 7.77
N ILE A 125 -11.14 4.17 6.87
CA ILE A 125 -10.95 3.54 5.57
C ILE A 125 -9.67 2.71 5.62
N TYR A 126 -9.77 1.43 5.31
CA TYR A 126 -8.63 0.52 5.20
C TYR A 126 -8.11 0.50 3.76
N SER A 127 -6.82 0.73 3.57
CA SER A 127 -6.19 0.71 2.24
C SER A 127 -5.67 -0.69 1.91
N TRP A 128 -6.22 -1.31 0.88
CA TRP A 128 -5.70 -2.58 0.34
C TRP A 128 -4.35 -2.42 -0.38
N ALA A 129 -4.02 -1.21 -0.79
CA ALA A 129 -2.76 -0.93 -1.49
C ALA A 129 -1.54 -1.03 -0.59
N LEU A 130 -1.70 -0.75 0.71
CA LEU A 130 -0.61 -0.59 1.67
C LEU A 130 -0.92 -1.46 2.89
N TYR A 131 -0.51 -2.71 2.83
CA TYR A 131 -0.63 -3.64 3.96
C TYR A 131 0.74 -3.99 4.54
N SER A 132 0.76 -4.22 5.84
CA SER A 132 1.95 -4.70 6.55
C SER A 132 1.69 -6.13 7.03
N PRO A 133 2.36 -7.15 6.45
CA PRO A 133 2.15 -8.53 6.87
C PRO A 133 2.48 -8.69 8.36
N ARG A 134 1.58 -9.30 9.14
CA ARG A 134 1.78 -9.54 10.58
C ARG A 134 3.12 -10.21 10.89
N ARG A 135 3.56 -11.13 10.03
CA ARG A 135 4.88 -11.78 10.14
C ARG A 135 6.05 -10.81 9.97
N ALA A 136 5.92 -9.77 9.13
CA ALA A 136 6.96 -8.76 8.98
C ALA A 136 7.04 -7.85 10.22
N ARG A 137 5.90 -7.53 10.84
CA ARG A 137 5.85 -6.82 12.12
C ARG A 137 6.47 -7.63 13.26
N ALA A 138 6.03 -8.87 13.45
CA ALA A 138 6.57 -9.74 14.47
C ALA A 138 8.11 -9.91 14.33
N ARG A 139 8.61 -10.01 13.10
CA ARG A 139 10.06 -10.03 12.84
C ARG A 139 10.73 -8.69 13.15
N ALA A 140 10.09 -7.56 12.84
CA ALA A 140 10.61 -6.23 13.15
C ALA A 140 10.65 -6.01 14.68
N GLU A 141 9.60 -6.37 15.40
CA GLU A 141 9.52 -6.30 16.86
C GLU A 141 10.55 -7.20 17.54
N LEU A 142 10.72 -8.45 17.06
CA LEU A 142 11.76 -9.35 17.54
C LEU A 142 13.16 -8.79 17.28
N ARG A 143 13.39 -8.14 16.13
CA ARG A 143 14.67 -7.52 15.81
C ARG A 143 14.94 -6.28 16.68
N MET A 144 13.92 -5.46 16.96
CA MET A 144 14.04 -4.34 17.89
C MET A 144 14.36 -4.83 19.31
N ALA A 145 13.64 -5.84 19.80
CA ALA A 145 13.87 -6.43 21.11
C ALA A 145 15.28 -7.04 21.22
N THR A 146 15.74 -7.72 20.17
CA THR A 146 17.10 -8.30 20.13
C THR A 146 18.17 -7.23 19.98
N GLY A 147 17.91 -6.17 19.20
CA GLY A 147 18.78 -5.01 19.06
C GLY A 147 18.95 -4.24 20.36
N MET A 148 17.87 -4.02 21.11
CA MET A 148 17.92 -3.40 22.44
C MET A 148 18.71 -4.23 23.44
N ARG A 149 18.50 -5.55 23.48
CA ARG A 149 19.31 -6.46 24.34
C ARG A 149 20.78 -6.43 23.99
N ARG A 150 21.11 -6.42 22.70
CA ARG A 150 22.51 -6.36 22.23
C ARG A 150 23.16 -5.00 22.53
N SER A 151 22.42 -3.92 22.40
CA SER A 151 22.89 -2.57 22.78
C SER A 151 23.14 -2.45 24.27
N GLN A 152 22.24 -2.96 25.11
CA GLN A 152 22.43 -2.99 26.57
C GLN A 152 23.61 -3.88 27.01
N TYR A 153 23.80 -5.03 26.35
CA TYR A 153 24.94 -5.92 26.59
C TYR A 153 26.26 -5.23 26.20
N ASN A 154 26.32 -4.57 25.04
CA ASN A 154 27.51 -3.83 24.61
C ASN A 154 27.80 -2.63 25.50
N GLN A 155 26.80 -1.89 26.00
CA GLN A 155 26.98 -0.81 26.96
C GLN A 155 27.52 -1.32 28.29
N ARG A 156 27.07 -2.49 28.76
CA ARG A 156 27.60 -3.14 29.97
C ARG A 156 29.07 -3.61 29.78
N GLN A 157 29.41 -4.10 28.61
CA GLN A 157 30.78 -4.49 28.24
C GLN A 157 31.68 -3.25 28.14
N GLN A 158 31.26 -2.17 27.50
CA GLN A 158 32.02 -0.92 27.39
C GLN A 158 32.26 -0.28 28.77
N ARG A 159 31.34 -0.37 29.71
CA ARG A 159 31.55 0.08 31.11
C ARG A 159 32.60 -0.77 31.84
N LYS A 160 32.74 -2.07 31.48
CA LYS A 160 33.70 -2.94 32.12
C LYS A 160 35.14 -2.82 31.61
N TYR A 161 35.35 -2.39 30.38
CA TYR A 161 36.64 -2.45 29.70
C TYR A 161 37.21 -1.09 29.25
N HIS A 162 36.75 0.03 29.74
CA HIS A 162 37.34 1.37 29.46
C HIS A 162 37.90 1.49 28.02
N VAL A 163 37.11 1.17 27.01
CA VAL A 163 37.54 1.23 25.60
C VAL A 163 37.29 2.64 25.08
N ASP A 164 38.35 3.28 24.57
CA ASP A 164 38.40 4.61 24.00
C ASP A 164 37.33 4.81 22.89
N PRO A 165 36.47 5.84 22.96
CA PRO A 165 35.40 6.07 21.99
C PRO A 165 35.89 6.44 20.59
N SER A 166 37.16 6.75 20.39
CA SER A 166 37.72 7.24 19.13
C SER A 166 37.92 6.16 18.06
N ALA A 167 37.83 4.87 18.39
CA ALA A 167 38.09 3.77 17.46
C ALA A 167 36.91 3.36 16.56
N SER A 168 35.75 4.03 16.63
CA SER A 168 34.55 3.64 15.87
C SER A 168 34.15 4.58 14.75
N TYR A 169 35.06 5.39 14.24
CA TYR A 169 34.82 6.20 13.06
C TYR A 169 34.69 5.32 11.81
N GLY A 170 33.48 5.12 11.29
CA GLY A 170 33.26 4.51 9.98
C GLY A 170 32.00 3.66 9.81
N LYS A 171 31.22 3.37 10.84
CA LYS A 171 29.96 2.61 10.67
C LYS A 171 28.76 3.48 11.00
N ALA A 172 27.90 3.71 9.99
CA ALA A 172 26.63 4.40 10.17
C ALA A 172 25.88 3.85 11.41
N PRO A 173 25.28 4.72 12.23
CA PRO A 173 24.57 4.31 13.44
C PRO A 173 23.54 3.23 13.12
N PRO A 174 23.35 2.24 14.02
CA PRO A 174 22.39 1.13 13.82
C PRO A 174 21.00 1.60 13.38
N GLN A 175 20.54 2.73 13.89
CA GLN A 175 19.27 3.36 13.54
C GLN A 175 19.15 3.73 12.06
N ALA A 176 20.22 4.21 11.42
CA ALA A 176 20.20 4.53 9.99
C ALA A 176 20.14 3.27 9.10
N ARG A 177 20.70 2.16 9.57
CA ARG A 177 20.59 0.87 8.88
C ARG A 177 19.24 0.18 9.11
N GLU A 178 18.60 0.42 10.24
CA GLU A 178 17.25 -0.08 10.54
C GLU A 178 16.19 0.69 9.73
N MET A 179 16.33 1.99 9.56
CA MET A 179 15.43 2.78 8.69
C MET A 179 15.47 2.33 7.23
N SER A 180 16.64 1.91 6.71
CA SER A 180 16.75 1.39 5.34
C SER A 180 16.13 -0.01 5.15
N ARG A 181 15.82 -0.71 6.24
CA ARG A 181 15.19 -2.05 6.25
C ARG A 181 13.71 -2.04 6.63
N GLN A 182 13.12 -0.87 6.84
CA GLN A 182 11.70 -0.77 7.12
C GLN A 182 10.88 -1.23 5.90
N HIS A 183 9.81 -1.96 6.16
CA HIS A 183 8.90 -2.39 5.10
C HIS A 183 8.36 -1.15 4.37
N PRO A 184 8.28 -1.15 3.02
CA PRO A 184 7.85 0.02 2.24
C PRO A 184 6.55 0.66 2.71
N SER A 185 5.61 -0.12 3.23
CA SER A 185 4.35 0.40 3.77
C SER A 185 4.53 1.32 4.99
N HIS A 186 5.56 1.11 5.83
CA HIS A 186 5.85 2.00 6.96
C HIS A 186 6.35 3.36 6.48
N VAL A 187 7.25 3.36 5.50
CA VAL A 187 7.79 4.59 4.91
C VAL A 187 6.67 5.37 4.21
N MET A 188 5.82 4.67 3.46
CA MET A 188 4.67 5.28 2.78
C MET A 188 3.64 5.84 3.76
N ALA A 189 3.32 5.12 4.85
CA ALA A 189 2.40 5.60 5.88
C ALA A 189 2.95 6.82 6.61
N GLY A 190 4.25 6.84 6.92
CA GLY A 190 4.92 8.00 7.50
C GLY A 190 4.86 9.23 6.60
N GLU A 191 5.11 9.07 5.30
CA GLU A 191 5.03 10.15 4.32
C GLU A 191 3.58 10.67 4.16
N LEU A 192 2.59 9.77 4.13
CA LEU A 192 1.18 10.17 4.12
C LEU A 192 0.78 10.94 5.38
N GLY A 193 1.25 10.49 6.55
CA GLY A 193 1.02 11.19 7.83
C GLY A 193 1.64 12.59 7.84
N ARG A 194 2.89 12.73 7.33
CA ARG A 194 3.55 14.02 7.18
C ARG A 194 2.76 14.97 6.29
N ARG A 195 2.33 14.50 5.11
CA ARG A 195 1.51 15.31 4.18
C ARG A 195 0.17 15.71 4.78
N CYS A 196 -0.45 14.83 5.54
CA CYS A 196 -1.67 15.16 6.29
C CYS A 196 -1.43 16.31 7.28
N ALA A 197 -0.35 16.25 8.04
CA ALA A 197 0.01 17.29 9.00
C ALA A 197 0.32 18.65 8.31
N GLU A 198 1.07 18.62 7.22
CA GLU A 198 1.39 19.81 6.41
C GLU A 198 0.12 20.45 5.82
N ALA A 199 -0.77 19.62 5.24
CA ALA A 199 -2.02 20.11 4.68
C ALA A 199 -2.93 20.73 5.74
N LYS A 200 -3.01 20.14 6.93
CA LYS A 200 -3.74 20.70 8.07
C LYS A 200 -3.16 22.04 8.54
N ALA A 201 -1.84 22.12 8.64
CA ALA A 201 -1.16 23.36 9.02
C ALA A 201 -1.42 24.48 7.97
N ALA A 202 -1.34 24.17 6.69
CA ALA A 202 -1.65 25.12 5.62
C ALA A 202 -3.11 25.58 5.64
N GLN A 203 -4.04 24.68 5.92
CA GLN A 203 -5.48 25.04 6.05
C GLN A 203 -5.76 25.91 7.27
N ALA A 204 -5.11 25.63 8.41
CA ALA A 204 -5.23 26.45 9.60
C ALA A 204 -4.73 27.89 9.36
N GLN A 205 -3.69 28.06 8.55
CA GLN A 205 -3.14 29.37 8.18
C GLN A 205 -4.03 30.11 7.19
N ALA A 206 -4.72 29.40 6.29
CA ALA A 206 -5.58 30.01 5.27
C ALA A 206 -6.91 30.52 5.79
N ALA A 207 -7.22 30.38 7.09
CA ALA A 207 -8.47 30.79 7.76
C ALA A 207 -9.77 30.42 6.99
N GLY A 208 -9.69 29.47 6.07
CA GLY A 208 -10.79 29.03 5.22
C GLY A 208 -11.38 27.72 5.73
N THR A 209 -12.70 27.68 5.87
CA THR A 209 -13.43 26.42 6.02
C THR A 209 -13.29 25.64 4.71
N ALA A 210 -12.33 24.74 4.64
CA ALA A 210 -12.22 23.84 3.49
C ALA A 210 -13.42 22.89 3.51
N GLU A 211 -14.49 23.32 2.87
CA GLU A 211 -15.71 22.57 2.65
C GLU A 211 -15.44 21.51 1.60
N GLY A 212 -15.26 20.29 2.02
CA GLY A 212 -15.21 19.13 1.14
C GLY A 212 -16.02 18.01 1.76
N THR A 213 -16.80 17.32 0.96
CA THR A 213 -17.50 16.09 1.37
C THR A 213 -16.68 14.88 1.00
N VAL A 214 -16.69 13.90 1.90
CA VAL A 214 -16.09 12.60 1.60
C VAL A 214 -17.01 11.87 0.63
N THR A 215 -16.47 11.45 -0.50
CA THR A 215 -17.23 10.70 -1.49
C THR A 215 -16.75 9.27 -1.58
N ALA A 216 -17.69 8.32 -1.61
CA ALA A 216 -17.43 6.92 -1.84
C ALA A 216 -18.13 6.49 -3.12
N ARG A 217 -17.40 5.91 -4.06
CA ARG A 217 -17.93 5.44 -5.35
C ARG A 217 -17.63 3.97 -5.54
N TRP A 218 -18.60 3.25 -6.10
CA TRP A 218 -18.36 1.88 -6.56
C TRP A 218 -17.53 1.89 -7.85
N ALA A 219 -16.67 0.95 -7.95
CA ALA A 219 -15.85 0.75 -9.12
C ALA A 219 -16.54 -0.21 -10.10
N TRP A 220 -17.45 0.30 -10.87
CA TRP A 220 -18.27 -0.51 -11.76
C TRP A 220 -17.46 -1.32 -12.78
N TRP A 221 -16.40 -0.77 -13.37
CA TRP A 221 -15.62 -1.46 -14.39
C TRP A 221 -15.01 -2.79 -13.95
N PRO A 222 -14.25 -2.89 -12.83
CA PRO A 222 -13.74 -4.17 -12.38
C PRO A 222 -14.85 -5.09 -11.89
N MET A 223 -15.93 -4.55 -11.32
CA MET A 223 -17.09 -5.35 -10.93
C MET A 223 -17.78 -5.94 -12.15
N ALA A 224 -18.01 -5.15 -13.20
CA ALA A 224 -18.62 -5.60 -14.43
C ALA A 224 -17.78 -6.72 -15.08
N GLY A 225 -16.46 -6.56 -15.14
CA GLY A 225 -15.56 -7.60 -15.66
C GLY A 225 -15.68 -8.94 -14.92
N VAL A 226 -15.67 -8.89 -13.59
CA VAL A 226 -15.85 -10.10 -12.76
C VAL A 226 -17.25 -10.69 -12.92
N LEU A 227 -18.30 -9.87 -12.92
CA LEU A 227 -19.68 -10.34 -13.06
C LEU A 227 -19.94 -10.98 -14.42
N VAL A 228 -19.42 -10.40 -15.51
CA VAL A 228 -19.53 -10.99 -16.85
C VAL A 228 -18.81 -12.33 -16.91
N SER A 229 -17.63 -12.45 -16.32
CA SER A 229 -16.89 -13.72 -16.27
C SER A 229 -17.63 -14.78 -15.46
N ILE A 230 -18.26 -14.39 -14.35
CA ILE A 230 -19.10 -15.30 -13.53
C ILE A 230 -20.35 -15.72 -14.32
N ALA A 231 -21.02 -14.79 -14.99
CA ALA A 231 -22.19 -15.11 -15.81
C ALA A 231 -21.82 -16.09 -16.95
N PHE A 232 -20.68 -15.91 -17.57
CA PHE A 232 -20.17 -16.85 -18.57
C PHE A 232 -19.91 -18.23 -17.98
N LEU A 233 -19.26 -18.33 -16.82
CA LEU A 233 -19.02 -19.60 -16.12
C LEU A 233 -20.35 -20.31 -15.79
N VAL A 234 -21.32 -19.59 -15.26
CA VAL A 234 -22.64 -20.13 -14.93
C VAL A 234 -23.35 -20.62 -16.21
N SER A 235 -23.28 -19.86 -17.30
CA SER A 235 -23.85 -20.27 -18.58
C SER A 235 -23.25 -21.58 -19.10
N VAL A 236 -21.94 -21.75 -18.98
CA VAL A 236 -21.24 -22.98 -19.40
C VAL A 236 -21.69 -24.16 -18.54
N ILE A 237 -21.77 -24.00 -17.21
CA ILE A 237 -22.21 -25.05 -16.30
C ILE A 237 -23.67 -25.46 -16.54
N LEU A 238 -24.56 -24.51 -16.83
CA LEU A 238 -25.97 -24.78 -17.09
C LEU A 238 -26.26 -25.40 -18.46
N ALA A 239 -25.34 -25.22 -19.42
CA ALA A 239 -25.43 -25.78 -20.76
C ALA A 239 -24.86 -27.20 -20.87
N HIS A 240 -24.16 -27.67 -19.85
CA HIS A 240 -23.60 -29.01 -19.72
C HIS A 240 -24.60 -29.94 -19.05
#